data_bc944f89216aff27f4893bf68f552b1c
#
_entry.id   bc944f89216aff27f4893bf68f552b1c
#
_cell.length_a   1.000
_cell.length_b   1.000
_cell.length_c   1.000
_cell.angle_alpha   90.00
_cell.angle_beta   90.00
_cell.angle_gamma   90.00
#
_symmetry.space_group_name_H-M   'P 1'
#
loop_
_entity.id
_entity.type
_entity.pdbx_description
1 polymer ?
#
loop_
_entity_poly.entity_id
_entity_poly.type
_entity_poly.pdbx_seq_one_letter_code
_entity_poly.pdbx_strand_id
1 'polypeptide(L)'
;MVTSRVGQGWYRDALIKRWNGTCPITGCSQVKILIASHIVGWAEDESNRLNVDNGILLSPNADALFDKHLISYTDDGDLITSSSIDGGDLIRLGIDKFKKLPVTDAMKPFLEKHRQKLK
;
A
#
# COMPACT_ATOMS: atom_id res chain seq x y z
N MET A 1 5.64 17.65 19.36
CA MET A 1 5.87 17.74 17.92
C MET A 1 6.45 16.43 17.39
N VAL A 2 5.91 15.99 16.32
CA VAL A 2 6.44 14.79 15.67
C VAL A 2 7.67 15.15 14.86
N THR A 3 8.73 14.38 15.00
CA THR A 3 9.90 14.53 14.16
C THR A 3 9.56 14.18 12.72
N SER A 4 9.67 15.15 11.83
CA SER A 4 9.44 14.92 10.41
C SER A 4 10.62 14.16 9.81
N ARG A 5 10.32 13.14 9.02
CA ARG A 5 11.32 12.48 8.19
C ARG A 5 11.52 13.32 6.96
N VAL A 6 12.78 13.60 6.64
CA VAL A 6 13.13 14.43 5.49
C VAL A 6 12.55 13.81 4.21
N GLY A 7 11.85 14.63 3.43
CA GLY A 7 11.30 14.21 2.14
C GLY A 7 9.93 13.55 2.19
N GLN A 8 9.37 13.27 3.37
CA GLN A 8 8.07 12.61 3.45
C GLN A 8 6.92 13.43 2.85
N GLY A 9 6.95 14.74 3.02
CA GLY A 9 5.95 15.61 2.41
C GLY A 9 5.99 15.53 0.89
N TRP A 10 7.18 15.58 0.32
CA TRP A 10 7.39 15.40 -1.11
C TRP A 10 6.90 14.02 -1.58
N TYR A 11 7.23 12.97 -0.83
CA TYR A 11 6.86 11.60 -1.15
C TYR A 11 5.34 11.43 -1.16
N ARG A 12 4.66 11.98 -0.16
CA ARG A 12 3.20 11.96 -0.09
C ARG A 12 2.60 12.66 -1.31
N ASP A 13 3.09 13.85 -1.65
CA ASP A 13 2.59 14.61 -2.80
C ASP A 13 2.80 13.84 -4.10
N ALA A 14 3.96 13.19 -4.24
CA ALA A 14 4.28 12.37 -5.41
C ALA A 14 3.33 11.17 -5.53
N LEU A 15 3.01 10.51 -4.42
CA LEU A 15 2.07 9.38 -4.43
C LEU A 15 0.64 9.82 -4.71
N ILE A 16 0.22 10.97 -4.21
CA ILE A 16 -1.10 11.52 -4.53
C ILE A 16 -1.22 11.72 -6.04
N LYS A 17 -0.18 12.29 -6.65
CA LYS A 17 -0.15 12.49 -8.11
C LYS A 17 -0.11 11.15 -8.86
N ARG A 18 0.75 10.23 -8.43
CA ARG A 18 0.93 8.93 -9.08
C ARG A 18 -0.36 8.10 -9.09
N TRP A 19 -1.13 8.18 -8.01
CA TRP A 19 -2.34 7.39 -7.82
C TRP A 19 -3.63 8.19 -8.02
N ASN A 20 -3.52 9.41 -8.55
CA ASN A 20 -4.67 10.29 -8.84
C ASN A 20 -5.54 10.57 -7.62
N GLY A 21 -4.92 10.69 -6.44
CA GLY A 21 -5.64 11.01 -5.21
C GLY A 21 -6.65 9.95 -4.77
N THR A 22 -6.49 8.70 -5.22
CA THR A 22 -7.45 7.64 -4.97
C THR A 22 -6.75 6.38 -4.50
N CYS A 23 -7.29 5.75 -3.45
CA CYS A 23 -6.82 4.44 -3.02
C CYS A 23 -7.18 3.39 -4.07
N PRO A 24 -6.21 2.69 -4.67
CA PRO A 24 -6.49 1.70 -5.70
C PRO A 24 -7.20 0.45 -5.17
N ILE A 25 -7.18 0.23 -3.87
CA ILE A 25 -7.78 -0.96 -3.25
C ILE A 25 -9.25 -0.73 -2.91
N THR A 26 -9.58 0.39 -2.28
CA THR A 26 -10.95 0.67 -1.81
C THR A 26 -11.70 1.67 -2.69
N GLY A 27 -10.98 2.42 -3.52
CA GLY A 27 -11.59 3.48 -4.32
C GLY A 27 -11.84 4.78 -3.55
N CYS A 28 -11.42 4.85 -2.29
CA CYS A 28 -11.57 6.07 -1.50
C CYS A 28 -10.72 7.19 -2.08
N SER A 29 -11.33 8.36 -2.31
CA SER A 29 -10.66 9.53 -2.86
C SER A 29 -10.62 10.72 -1.90
N GLN A 30 -10.86 10.46 -0.63
CA GLN A 30 -10.75 11.50 0.39
C GLN A 30 -9.27 11.70 0.76
N VAL A 31 -8.59 12.56 -0.01
CA VAL A 31 -7.13 12.74 0.06
C VAL A 31 -6.65 13.03 1.48
N LYS A 32 -7.44 13.76 2.27
CA LYS A 32 -7.05 14.13 3.63
C LYS A 32 -6.76 12.94 4.53
N ILE A 33 -7.38 11.79 4.27
CA ILE A 33 -7.18 10.60 5.10
C ILE A 33 -6.36 9.52 4.41
N LEU A 34 -5.99 9.71 3.14
CA LEU A 34 -5.17 8.73 2.44
C LEU A 34 -3.73 8.77 2.95
N ILE A 35 -3.11 7.60 2.98
CA ILE A 35 -1.79 7.40 3.56
C ILE A 35 -0.80 7.03 2.46
N ALA A 36 0.36 7.67 2.49
CA ALA A 36 1.49 7.31 1.63
C ALA A 36 2.15 6.07 2.24
N SER A 37 1.68 4.91 1.82
CA SER A 37 2.08 3.61 2.38
C SER A 37 3.30 3.07 1.65
N HIS A 38 4.35 2.71 2.38
CA HIS A 38 5.51 2.04 1.81
C HIS A 38 5.22 0.56 1.61
N ILE A 39 5.64 0.01 0.47
CA ILE A 39 5.52 -1.44 0.20
C ILE A 39 6.55 -2.18 1.04
N VAL A 40 7.82 -1.77 0.94
CA VAL A 40 8.86 -2.22 1.87
C VAL A 40 9.08 -1.09 2.87
N GLY A 41 8.95 -1.41 4.14
CA GLY A 41 8.88 -0.42 5.21
C GLY A 41 10.07 0.52 5.30
N TRP A 42 9.81 1.68 5.89
CA TRP A 42 10.81 2.75 6.05
C TRP A 42 12.11 2.25 6.69
N ALA A 43 12.02 1.42 7.71
CA ALA A 43 13.18 0.91 8.44
C ALA A 43 13.91 -0.21 7.71
N GLU A 44 13.25 -0.88 6.77
CA GLU A 44 13.79 -2.06 6.10
C GLU A 44 14.65 -1.73 4.89
N ASP A 45 14.33 -0.64 4.20
CA ASP A 45 15.02 -0.28 2.96
C ASP A 45 15.25 1.23 2.92
N GLU A 46 16.37 1.63 3.49
CA GLU A 46 16.75 3.03 3.57
C GLU A 46 16.91 3.67 2.20
N SER A 47 17.44 2.92 1.23
CA SER A 47 17.70 3.43 -0.12
C SER A 47 16.43 3.79 -0.88
N ASN A 48 15.31 3.17 -0.54
CA ASN A 48 14.05 3.32 -1.27
C ASN A 48 12.96 4.04 -0.48
N ARG A 49 13.35 4.78 0.56
CA ARG A 49 12.39 5.52 1.39
C ARG A 49 11.62 6.58 0.62
N LEU A 50 12.23 7.16 -0.41
CA LEU A 50 11.61 8.19 -1.24
C LEU A 50 11.36 7.72 -2.67
N ASN A 51 11.43 6.42 -2.90
CA ASN A 51 11.15 5.83 -4.20
C ASN A 51 9.64 5.67 -4.37
N VAL A 52 9.06 6.39 -5.33
CA VAL A 52 7.62 6.36 -5.59
C VAL A 52 7.14 4.96 -5.99
N ASP A 53 7.99 4.16 -6.61
CA ASP A 53 7.65 2.77 -6.96
C ASP A 53 7.58 1.85 -5.74
N ASN A 54 8.12 2.28 -4.61
CA ASN A 54 8.00 1.58 -3.32
C ASN A 54 6.85 2.14 -2.48
N GLY A 55 5.78 2.57 -3.12
CA GLY A 55 4.68 3.17 -2.39
C GLY A 55 3.34 3.04 -3.09
N ILE A 56 2.29 3.06 -2.29
CA ILE A 56 0.91 3.04 -2.75
C ILE A 56 0.14 4.04 -1.89
N LEU A 57 -0.76 4.80 -2.51
CA LEU A 57 -1.64 5.70 -1.77
C LEU A 57 -2.85 4.87 -1.29
N LEU A 58 -2.98 4.67 0.01
CA LEU A 58 -3.98 3.78 0.58
C LEU A 58 -4.92 4.49 1.56
N SER A 59 -6.17 4.03 1.61
CA SER A 59 -7.08 4.40 2.69
C SER A 59 -6.56 3.83 4.02
N PRO A 60 -6.95 4.38 5.19
CA PRO A 60 -6.40 3.95 6.47
C PRO A 60 -6.59 2.46 6.77
N ASN A 61 -7.73 1.90 6.41
CA ASN A 61 -8.01 0.47 6.61
C ASN A 61 -7.17 -0.41 5.68
N ALA A 62 -7.03 -0.03 4.42
CA ALA A 62 -6.19 -0.76 3.48
C ALA A 62 -4.72 -0.69 3.88
N ASP A 63 -4.26 0.48 4.32
CA ASP A 63 -2.91 0.66 4.82
C ASP A 63 -2.62 -0.26 6.01
N ALA A 64 -3.53 -0.31 6.98
CA ALA A 64 -3.38 -1.16 8.16
C ALA A 64 -3.26 -2.64 7.78
N LEU A 65 -4.11 -3.11 6.88
CA LEU A 65 -4.08 -4.50 6.43
C LEU A 65 -2.78 -4.82 5.69
N PHE A 66 -2.36 -3.92 4.81
CA PHE A 66 -1.17 -4.09 4.00
C PHE A 66 0.10 -4.02 4.87
N ASP A 67 0.19 -3.04 5.76
CA ASP A 67 1.33 -2.84 6.65
C ASP A 67 1.52 -4.03 7.61
N LYS A 68 0.44 -4.63 8.05
CA LYS A 68 0.49 -5.79 8.95
C LYS A 68 0.61 -7.12 8.22
N HIS A 69 0.78 -7.09 6.90
CA HIS A 69 0.94 -8.29 6.07
C HIS A 69 -0.24 -9.25 6.17
N LEU A 70 -1.44 -8.70 6.31
CA LEU A 70 -2.69 -9.47 6.27
C LEU A 70 -3.20 -9.58 4.83
N ILE A 71 -2.81 -8.66 3.97
CA ILE A 71 -3.05 -8.71 2.53
C ILE A 71 -1.78 -8.37 1.78
N SER A 72 -1.67 -8.85 0.56
CA SER A 72 -0.63 -8.45 -0.39
C SER A 72 -1.18 -8.62 -1.81
N TYR A 73 -0.33 -8.43 -2.80
CA TYR A 73 -0.74 -8.51 -4.20
C TYR A 73 0.29 -9.28 -5.02
N THR A 74 -0.18 -10.01 -6.03
CA THR A 74 0.70 -10.65 -7.01
C THR A 74 1.26 -9.59 -7.97
N ASP A 75 2.22 -9.99 -8.78
CA ASP A 75 2.76 -9.11 -9.83
C ASP A 75 1.70 -8.74 -10.88
N ASP A 76 0.66 -9.56 -11.02
CA ASP A 76 -0.47 -9.27 -11.90
C ASP A 76 -1.54 -8.40 -11.24
N GLY A 77 -1.35 -8.05 -9.99
CA GLY A 77 -2.29 -7.19 -9.26
C GLY A 77 -3.43 -7.93 -8.58
N ASP A 78 -3.36 -9.25 -8.47
CA ASP A 78 -4.38 -10.03 -7.78
C ASP A 78 -4.18 -9.99 -6.28
N LEU A 79 -5.26 -9.84 -5.53
CA LEU A 79 -5.24 -9.82 -4.07
C LEU A 79 -4.84 -11.20 -3.52
N ILE A 80 -3.91 -11.19 -2.56
CA ILE A 80 -3.56 -12.37 -1.76
C ILE A 80 -3.88 -12.04 -0.31
N THR A 81 -4.50 -12.97 0.40
CA THR A 81 -4.88 -12.75 1.80
C THR A 81 -4.22 -13.76 2.71
N SER A 82 -3.93 -13.32 3.94
CA SER A 82 -3.47 -14.19 5.00
C SER A 82 -4.59 -15.11 5.45
N SER A 83 -4.24 -16.33 5.86
CA SER A 83 -5.20 -17.22 6.52
C SER A 83 -5.66 -16.69 7.88
N SER A 84 -4.99 -15.67 8.41
CA SER A 84 -5.32 -15.06 9.71
C SER A 84 -6.47 -14.07 9.63
N ILE A 85 -6.94 -13.68 8.45
CA ILE A 85 -8.02 -12.72 8.32
C ILE A 85 -9.26 -13.36 7.71
N ASP A 86 -10.42 -13.07 8.33
CA ASP A 86 -11.71 -13.54 7.86
C ASP A 86 -12.14 -12.78 6.60
N GLY A 87 -12.62 -13.53 5.60
CA GLY A 87 -13.11 -12.95 4.35
C GLY A 87 -14.28 -11.98 4.56
N GLY A 88 -15.11 -12.24 5.57
CA GLY A 88 -16.20 -11.32 5.92
C GLY A 88 -15.68 -9.97 6.40
N ASP A 89 -14.57 -9.97 7.13
CA ASP A 89 -13.97 -8.71 7.59
C ASP A 89 -13.36 -7.93 6.43
N LEU A 90 -12.80 -8.60 5.43
CA LEU A 90 -12.31 -7.93 4.23
C LEU A 90 -13.45 -7.17 3.54
N ILE A 91 -14.61 -7.79 3.41
CA ILE A 91 -15.79 -7.17 2.82
C ILE A 91 -16.21 -5.95 3.64
N ARG A 92 -16.28 -6.10 4.97
CA ARG A 92 -16.65 -5.00 5.87
C ARG A 92 -15.68 -3.82 5.80
N LEU A 93 -14.42 -4.10 5.47
CA LEU A 93 -13.38 -3.07 5.34
C LEU A 93 -13.31 -2.49 3.92
N GLY A 94 -14.22 -2.90 3.03
CA GLY A 94 -14.27 -2.37 1.68
C GLY A 94 -13.22 -2.92 0.73
N ILE A 95 -12.64 -4.06 1.05
CA ILE A 95 -11.62 -4.67 0.19
C ILE A 95 -12.30 -5.56 -0.84
N ASP A 96 -12.20 -5.17 -2.10
CA ASP A 96 -12.76 -5.93 -3.21
C ASP A 96 -11.70 -6.85 -3.81
N LYS A 97 -11.88 -8.15 -3.63
CA LYS A 97 -10.92 -9.15 -4.13
C LYS A 97 -10.87 -9.24 -5.65
N PHE A 98 -11.86 -8.71 -6.33
CA PHE A 98 -11.90 -8.71 -7.79
C PHE A 98 -11.25 -7.48 -8.40
N LYS A 99 -10.95 -6.47 -7.59
CA LYS A 99 -10.33 -5.25 -8.07
C LYS A 99 -8.81 -5.45 -8.13
N LYS A 100 -8.25 -5.25 -9.32
CA LYS A 100 -6.82 -5.41 -9.52
C LYS A 100 -6.05 -4.17 -9.10
N LEU A 101 -4.91 -4.39 -8.45
CA LEU A 101 -3.95 -3.32 -8.19
C LEU A 101 -3.16 -3.08 -9.48
N PRO A 102 -3.10 -1.84 -9.99
CA PRO A 102 -2.22 -1.53 -11.12
C PRO A 102 -0.76 -1.65 -10.70
N VAL A 103 -0.08 -2.70 -11.15
CA VAL A 103 1.32 -2.98 -10.79
C VAL A 103 2.21 -2.67 -11.98
N THR A 104 3.20 -1.79 -11.77
CA THR A 104 4.25 -1.53 -12.75
C THR A 104 5.42 -2.47 -12.54
N ASP A 105 6.27 -2.62 -13.55
CA ASP A 105 7.47 -3.46 -13.41
C ASP A 105 8.37 -2.97 -12.26
N ALA A 106 8.46 -1.67 -12.07
CA ALA A 106 9.29 -1.09 -11.01
C ALA A 106 8.77 -1.41 -9.60
N MET A 107 7.48 -1.69 -9.45
CA MET A 107 6.88 -2.07 -8.16
C MET A 107 7.13 -3.53 -7.79
N LYS A 108 7.36 -4.39 -8.77
CA LYS A 108 7.41 -5.85 -8.55
C LYS A 108 8.44 -6.31 -7.54
N PRO A 109 9.68 -5.80 -7.53
CA PRO A 109 10.66 -6.23 -6.51
C PRO A 109 10.21 -5.92 -5.09
N PHE A 110 9.54 -4.79 -4.89
CA PHE A 110 9.03 -4.41 -3.58
C PHE A 110 7.85 -5.27 -3.16
N LEU A 111 6.94 -5.54 -4.08
CA LEU A 111 5.79 -6.42 -3.81
C LEU A 111 6.24 -7.84 -3.51
N GLU A 112 7.25 -8.35 -4.18
CA GLU A 112 7.79 -9.67 -3.90
C GLU A 112 8.26 -9.78 -2.45
N LYS A 113 9.01 -8.79 -1.97
CA LYS A 113 9.44 -8.76 -0.57
C LYS A 113 8.27 -8.67 0.39
N HIS A 114 7.27 -7.89 0.04
CA HIS A 114 6.06 -7.76 0.86
C HIS A 114 5.31 -9.08 0.97
N ARG A 115 5.14 -9.79 -0.15
CA ARG A 115 4.45 -11.08 -0.17
C ARG A 115 5.12 -12.13 0.71
N GLN A 116 6.45 -12.11 0.78
CA GLN A 116 7.22 -13.07 1.59
C GLN A 116 6.88 -12.97 3.07
N LYS A 117 6.38 -11.83 3.52
CA LYS A 117 6.02 -11.60 4.91
C LYS A 117 4.53 -11.81 5.19
N LEU A 118 3.77 -12.30 4.24
CA LEU A 118 2.33 -12.53 4.42
C LEU A 118 2.10 -13.51 5.58
N LYS A 119 1.24 -13.10 6.51
CA LYS A 119 0.97 -13.86 7.74
C LYS A 119 0.16 -15.13 7.52
#